data_619f61bde72ce32aab9037042c2c530b
#
_entry.id   619f61bde72ce32aab9037042c2c530b
#
_cell.length_a   1.000
_cell.length_b   1.000
_cell.length_c   1.000
_cell.angle_alpha   90.00
_cell.angle_beta   90.00
_cell.angle_gamma   90.00
#
_symmetry.space_group_name_H-M   'P 1'
#
loop_
_entity.id
_entity.type
_entity.pdbx_description
1 polymer ?
#
loop_
_entity_poly.entity_id
_entity_poly.type
_entity_poly.pdbx_seq_one_letter_code
_entity_poly.pdbx_strand_id
1 'polypeptide(L)'
;MPDGRKAYTPFAPGGNPSYGAETHGLLASLNSVAKLPYHWALDGISNTQTINPDALGHSEDERVTNLVQVMDGYFDQGAHHLNVNVFGTEKLIDAMEHPEKEEYANFTIRVSGYAVKFIDLTKEQQLDVIARTCHKVL
;
A
#
# COMPACT_ATOMS: atom_id res chain seq x y z
N MET A 1 14.62 -0.96 20.07
CA MET A 1 14.86 -0.01 18.99
C MET A 1 14.69 1.41 19.54
N PRO A 2 15.41 2.43 19.01
CA PRO A 2 15.27 3.82 19.49
C PRO A 2 13.86 4.41 19.36
N ASP A 3 13.07 3.90 18.43
CA ASP A 3 11.67 4.27 18.20
C ASP A 3 10.68 3.61 19.17
N GLY A 4 11.16 2.85 20.16
CA GLY A 4 10.34 2.11 21.12
C GLY A 4 9.81 0.76 20.63
N ARG A 5 10.14 0.35 19.38
CA ARG A 5 9.69 -0.92 18.79
C ARG A 5 10.27 -2.11 19.56
N LYS A 6 9.43 -3.09 19.85
CA LYS A 6 9.84 -4.34 20.51
C LYS A 6 10.68 -5.21 19.58
N ALA A 7 11.50 -6.08 20.17
CA ALA A 7 12.20 -7.10 19.39
C ALA A 7 11.20 -7.98 18.60
N TYR A 8 11.62 -8.40 17.41
CA TYR A 8 10.82 -9.21 16.48
C TYR A 8 9.57 -8.54 15.89
N THR A 9 9.33 -7.25 16.14
CA THR A 9 8.30 -6.51 15.42
C THR A 9 8.85 -6.20 14.01
N PRO A 10 8.16 -6.59 12.93
CA PRO A 10 8.62 -6.34 11.57
C PRO A 10 8.66 -4.84 11.26
N PHE A 11 9.56 -4.46 10.37
CA PHE A 11 9.55 -3.13 9.76
C PHE A 11 8.46 -3.06 8.69
N ALA A 12 7.91 -1.87 8.48
CA ALA A 12 7.14 -1.61 7.28
C ALA A 12 8.03 -1.74 6.03
N PRO A 13 7.48 -2.17 4.90
CA PRO A 13 8.24 -2.29 3.66
C PRO A 13 8.62 -0.90 3.11
N GLY A 14 9.85 -0.77 2.60
CA GLY A 14 10.32 0.48 1.99
C GLY A 14 10.26 1.68 2.93
N GLY A 15 9.77 2.80 2.44
CA GLY A 15 9.55 4.03 3.19
C GLY A 15 8.14 4.19 3.78
N ASN A 16 7.35 3.11 3.80
CA ASN A 16 6.01 3.15 4.36
C ASN A 16 6.01 3.49 5.86
N PRO A 17 4.99 4.17 6.36
CA PRO A 17 4.75 4.30 7.80
C PRO A 17 4.66 2.95 8.48
N SER A 18 4.99 2.90 9.76
CA SER A 18 4.86 1.68 10.57
C SER A 18 3.42 1.19 10.61
N TYR A 19 3.23 -0.12 10.70
CA TYR A 19 1.89 -0.72 10.78
C TYR A 19 1.07 -0.09 11.90
N GLY A 20 -0.15 0.32 11.58
CA GLY A 20 -1.07 1.00 12.50
C GLY A 20 -0.83 2.49 12.70
N ALA A 21 0.20 3.09 12.08
CA ALA A 21 0.45 4.53 12.16
C ALA A 21 -0.41 5.36 11.20
N GLU A 22 -0.92 4.74 10.14
CA GLU A 22 -1.70 5.38 9.07
C GLU A 22 -3.19 5.46 9.44
N THR A 23 -3.53 6.35 10.37
CA THR A 23 -4.88 6.43 10.96
C THR A 23 -5.76 7.54 10.42
N HIS A 24 -5.22 8.41 9.54
CA HIS A 24 -5.90 9.63 9.06
C HIS A 24 -6.11 9.64 7.53
N GLY A 25 -6.18 8.47 6.91
CA GLY A 25 -6.44 8.33 5.48
C GLY A 25 -5.19 8.39 4.60
N LEU A 26 -5.40 8.17 3.30
CA LEU A 26 -4.36 8.08 2.30
C LEU A 26 -3.54 9.36 2.17
N LEU A 27 -4.19 10.52 2.07
CA LEU A 27 -3.51 11.79 1.86
C LEU A 27 -2.60 12.14 3.04
N ALA A 28 -3.02 11.85 4.28
CA ALA A 28 -2.19 12.07 5.46
C ALA A 28 -0.94 11.18 5.46
N SER A 29 -1.07 9.91 5.04
CA SER A 29 0.05 8.99 4.87
C SER A 29 1.03 9.50 3.81
N LEU A 30 0.54 9.80 2.61
CA LEU A 30 1.36 10.31 1.50
C LEU A 30 2.07 11.61 1.85
N ASN A 31 1.36 12.58 2.46
CA ASN A 31 1.95 13.83 2.92
C ASN A 31 3.03 13.62 3.99
N SER A 32 2.91 12.60 4.81
CA SER A 32 3.95 12.26 5.79
C SER A 32 5.20 11.70 5.13
N VAL A 33 5.05 10.81 4.15
CA VAL A 33 6.16 10.23 3.38
C VAL A 33 6.81 11.28 2.49
N ALA A 34 6.04 12.18 1.88
CA ALA A 34 6.55 13.27 1.03
C ALA A 34 7.48 14.25 1.79
N LYS A 35 7.39 14.32 3.13
CA LYS A 35 8.29 15.14 3.96
C LYS A 35 9.68 14.51 4.19
N LEU A 36 9.91 13.29 3.79
CA LEU A 36 11.22 12.67 3.90
C LEU A 36 12.24 13.43 3.04
N PRO A 37 13.51 13.51 3.49
CA PRO A 37 14.51 14.31 2.79
C PRO A 37 15.03 13.58 1.54
N TYR A 38 14.26 13.57 0.46
CA TYR A 38 14.56 12.86 -0.79
C TYR A 38 15.91 13.22 -1.38
N HIS A 39 16.41 14.45 -1.14
CA HIS A 39 17.75 14.87 -1.58
C HIS A 39 18.91 14.08 -0.94
N TRP A 40 18.68 13.38 0.18
CA TRP A 40 19.62 12.47 0.79
C TRP A 40 19.43 11.01 0.37
N ALA A 41 18.25 10.68 -0.16
CA ALA A 41 17.88 9.32 -0.55
C ALA A 41 18.01 9.18 -2.08
N LEU A 42 19.24 9.19 -2.58
CA LEU A 42 19.54 9.20 -4.03
C LEU A 42 19.02 7.94 -4.75
N ASP A 43 18.87 6.82 -4.04
CA ASP A 43 18.27 5.59 -4.57
C ASP A 43 16.73 5.66 -4.64
N GLY A 44 16.14 6.74 -4.13
CA GLY A 44 14.70 6.90 -3.98
C GLY A 44 14.16 6.27 -2.69
N ILE A 45 12.89 6.50 -2.44
CA ILE A 45 12.14 5.97 -1.28
C ILE A 45 10.94 5.23 -1.82
N SER A 46 10.93 3.89 -1.68
CA SER A 46 9.79 3.07 -2.10
C SER A 46 8.62 3.27 -1.15
N ASN A 47 7.46 3.63 -1.70
CA ASN A 47 6.20 3.72 -0.98
C ASN A 47 5.17 2.84 -1.69
N THR A 48 4.46 1.99 -0.95
CA THR A 48 3.43 1.10 -1.49
C THR A 48 2.15 1.29 -0.68
N GLN A 49 1.11 1.78 -1.32
CA GLN A 49 -0.18 2.01 -0.69
C GLN A 49 -1.23 1.03 -1.19
N THR A 50 -2.10 0.56 -0.30
CA THR A 50 -3.29 -0.21 -0.66
C THR A 50 -4.51 0.64 -0.41
N ILE A 51 -5.34 0.81 -1.42
CA ILE A 51 -6.49 1.70 -1.42
C ILE A 51 -7.74 0.88 -1.73
N ASN A 52 -8.75 0.98 -0.87
CA ASN A 52 -10.07 0.45 -1.19
C ASN A 52 -10.65 1.25 -2.37
N PRO A 53 -11.15 0.60 -3.43
CA PRO A 53 -11.73 1.30 -4.58
C PRO A 53 -12.76 2.38 -4.22
N ASP A 54 -13.57 2.16 -3.19
CA ASP A 54 -14.61 3.09 -2.76
C ASP A 54 -14.05 4.38 -2.13
N ALA A 55 -12.80 4.34 -1.63
CA ALA A 55 -12.11 5.54 -1.17
C ALA A 55 -11.75 6.49 -2.32
N LEU A 56 -11.59 5.93 -3.54
CA LEU A 56 -11.29 6.72 -4.74
C LEU A 56 -12.56 7.27 -5.43
N GLY A 57 -13.74 6.73 -5.14
CA GLY A 57 -14.99 7.16 -5.75
C GLY A 57 -15.92 6.01 -6.09
N HIS A 58 -17.12 6.36 -6.58
CA HIS A 58 -18.18 5.39 -6.85
C HIS A 58 -18.34 5.04 -8.33
N SER A 59 -17.71 5.81 -9.22
CA SER A 59 -17.62 5.53 -10.66
C SER A 59 -16.18 5.31 -11.10
N GLU A 60 -15.99 4.69 -12.27
CA GLU A 60 -14.66 4.49 -12.85
C GLU A 60 -13.95 5.82 -13.12
N ASP A 61 -14.67 6.78 -13.71
CA ASP A 61 -14.13 8.11 -14.02
C ASP A 61 -13.71 8.86 -12.74
N GLU A 62 -14.50 8.80 -11.66
CA GLU A 62 -14.13 9.39 -10.38
C GLU A 62 -12.88 8.72 -9.81
N ARG A 63 -12.81 7.39 -9.83
CA ARG A 63 -11.67 6.63 -9.31
C ARG A 63 -10.38 6.98 -10.05
N VAL A 64 -10.44 7.05 -11.38
CA VAL A 64 -9.29 7.43 -12.21
C VAL A 64 -8.88 8.87 -11.91
N THR A 65 -9.83 9.80 -11.93
CA THR A 65 -9.57 11.23 -11.69
C THR A 65 -8.94 11.45 -10.30
N ASN A 66 -9.54 10.87 -9.27
CA ASN A 66 -9.06 11.03 -7.89
C ASN A 66 -7.68 10.37 -7.69
N LEU A 67 -7.45 9.20 -8.30
CA LEU A 67 -6.12 8.57 -8.24
C LEU A 67 -5.05 9.43 -8.91
N VAL A 68 -5.33 9.99 -10.09
CA VAL A 68 -4.41 10.91 -10.78
C VAL A 68 -4.09 12.12 -9.91
N GLN A 69 -5.11 12.77 -9.33
CA GLN A 69 -4.91 13.94 -8.45
C GLN A 69 -4.09 13.60 -7.20
N VAL A 70 -4.32 12.43 -6.61
CA VAL A 70 -3.52 11.94 -5.46
C VAL A 70 -2.06 11.75 -5.86
N MET A 71 -1.81 11.13 -7.01
CA MET A 71 -0.45 10.89 -7.51
C MET A 71 0.26 12.21 -7.85
N ASP A 72 -0.41 13.10 -8.57
CA ASP A 72 0.14 14.41 -8.92
C ASP A 72 0.50 15.21 -7.66
N GLY A 73 -0.41 15.31 -6.69
CA GLY A 73 -0.16 16.01 -5.44
C GLY A 73 0.96 15.40 -4.58
N TYR A 74 1.18 14.08 -4.68
CA TYR A 74 2.29 13.41 -4.01
C TYR A 74 3.63 13.70 -4.68
N PHE A 75 3.69 13.61 -6.01
CA PHE A 75 4.92 13.86 -6.77
C PHE A 75 5.30 15.34 -6.81
N ASP A 76 4.34 16.26 -6.85
CA ASP A 76 4.58 17.71 -6.76
C ASP A 76 5.28 18.12 -5.45
N GLN A 77 5.15 17.33 -4.39
CA GLN A 77 5.89 17.52 -3.15
C GLN A 77 7.35 17.02 -3.20
N GLY A 78 7.80 16.49 -4.34
CA GLY A 78 9.16 16.00 -4.55
C GLY A 78 9.34 14.51 -4.23
N ALA A 79 8.27 13.77 -4.00
CA ALA A 79 8.33 12.32 -3.81
C ALA A 79 8.76 11.60 -5.10
N HIS A 80 9.49 10.48 -4.98
CA HIS A 80 10.12 9.82 -6.12
C HIS A 80 9.37 8.60 -6.61
N HIS A 81 8.57 7.94 -5.76
CA HIS A 81 8.03 6.63 -6.09
C HIS A 81 6.75 6.32 -5.32
N LEU A 82 5.77 5.77 -6.03
CA LEU A 82 4.55 5.26 -5.45
C LEU A 82 4.11 3.99 -6.18
N ASN A 83 3.94 2.89 -5.46
CA ASN A 83 3.18 1.73 -5.92
C ASN A 83 1.77 1.79 -5.34
N VAL A 84 0.78 1.47 -6.16
CA VAL A 84 -0.62 1.46 -5.73
C VAL A 84 -1.22 0.08 -5.97
N ASN A 85 -1.83 -0.47 -4.92
CA ASN A 85 -2.74 -1.60 -4.97
C ASN A 85 -4.17 -1.06 -4.80
N VAL A 86 -5.08 -1.37 -5.72
CA VAL A 86 -6.48 -0.93 -5.64
C VAL A 86 -7.38 -2.15 -5.47
N PHE A 87 -7.60 -2.52 -4.21
CA PHE A 87 -8.52 -3.59 -3.80
C PHE A 87 -8.82 -3.49 -2.30
N GLY A 88 -9.92 -4.11 -1.87
CA GLY A 88 -10.27 -4.20 -0.44
C GLY A 88 -9.57 -5.38 0.26
N THR A 89 -9.44 -5.29 1.57
CA THR A 89 -8.89 -6.36 2.42
C THR A 89 -9.70 -7.66 2.30
N GLU A 90 -11.01 -7.53 2.09
CA GLU A 90 -11.94 -8.64 1.92
C GLU A 90 -11.55 -9.55 0.73
N LYS A 91 -11.07 -8.94 -0.36
CA LYS A 91 -10.59 -9.68 -1.54
C LYS A 91 -9.34 -10.50 -1.24
N LEU A 92 -8.42 -9.97 -0.42
CA LEU A 92 -7.23 -10.69 0.02
C LEU A 92 -7.60 -11.89 0.90
N ILE A 93 -8.55 -11.70 1.83
CA ILE A 93 -9.03 -12.77 2.71
C ILE A 93 -9.68 -13.88 1.88
N ASP A 94 -10.58 -13.53 0.97
CA ASP A 94 -11.24 -14.50 0.09
C ASP A 94 -10.23 -15.25 -0.80
N ALA A 95 -9.24 -14.54 -1.35
CA ALA A 95 -8.17 -15.17 -2.15
C ALA A 95 -7.28 -16.12 -1.33
N MET A 96 -7.06 -15.82 -0.04
CA MET A 96 -6.31 -16.70 0.87
C MET A 96 -7.11 -17.95 1.25
N GLU A 97 -8.43 -17.82 1.44
CA GLU A 97 -9.32 -18.92 1.83
C GLU A 97 -9.74 -19.79 0.64
N HIS A 98 -9.80 -19.20 -0.56
CA HIS A 98 -10.28 -19.84 -1.79
C HIS A 98 -9.31 -19.66 -2.97
N PRO A 99 -8.04 -20.09 -2.84
CA PRO A 99 -7.02 -19.88 -3.88
C PRO A 99 -7.33 -20.61 -5.20
N GLU A 100 -8.26 -21.59 -5.17
CA GLU A 100 -8.69 -22.38 -6.32
C GLU A 100 -9.62 -21.62 -7.27
N LYS A 101 -10.16 -20.46 -6.88
CA LYS A 101 -11.02 -19.64 -7.73
C LYS A 101 -10.23 -19.09 -8.92
N GLU A 102 -10.79 -19.25 -10.13
CA GLU A 102 -10.14 -18.81 -11.38
C GLU A 102 -9.77 -17.32 -11.37
N GLU A 103 -10.57 -16.47 -10.73
CA GLU A 103 -10.32 -15.04 -10.61
C GLU A 103 -9.04 -14.69 -9.85
N TYR A 104 -8.54 -15.60 -8.99
CA TYR A 104 -7.30 -15.41 -8.21
C TYR A 104 -6.07 -16.01 -8.86
N ALA A 105 -6.21 -16.81 -9.91
CA ALA A 105 -5.09 -17.45 -10.61
C ALA A 105 -4.01 -16.46 -11.09
N ASN A 106 -4.41 -15.22 -11.40
CA ASN A 106 -3.52 -14.14 -11.83
C ASN A 106 -3.62 -12.89 -10.93
N PHE A 107 -4.23 -13.01 -9.76
CA PHE A 107 -4.34 -11.90 -8.83
C PHE A 107 -2.96 -11.52 -8.28
N THR A 108 -2.45 -10.39 -8.80
CA THR A 108 -1.11 -9.90 -8.52
C THR A 108 -1.18 -8.70 -7.58
N ILE A 109 -0.27 -8.67 -6.61
CA ILE A 109 -0.11 -7.56 -5.67
C ILE A 109 1.30 -7.00 -5.75
N ARG A 110 1.43 -5.69 -5.43
CA ARG A 110 2.72 -5.06 -5.14
C ARG A 110 3.04 -5.24 -3.67
N VAL A 111 4.17 -5.86 -3.38
CA VAL A 111 4.63 -6.09 -1.98
C VAL A 111 5.51 -4.94 -1.51
N SER A 112 6.63 -4.73 -2.18
CA SER A 112 7.55 -3.60 -2.01
C SER A 112 8.57 -3.63 -3.14
N GLY A 113 8.43 -2.79 -4.15
CA GLY A 113 9.33 -2.77 -5.31
C GLY A 113 9.19 -3.95 -6.29
N TYR A 114 8.46 -5.01 -5.95
CA TYR A 114 8.16 -6.14 -6.83
C TYR A 114 6.68 -6.55 -6.74
N ALA A 115 6.20 -7.21 -7.78
CA ALA A 115 4.87 -7.78 -7.87
C ALA A 115 4.94 -9.30 -7.81
N VAL A 116 3.93 -9.91 -7.19
CA VAL A 116 3.82 -11.37 -7.04
C VAL A 116 2.36 -11.78 -7.08
N LYS A 117 2.08 -12.98 -7.53
CA LYS A 117 0.75 -13.56 -7.39
C LYS A 117 0.48 -13.80 -5.90
N PHE A 118 -0.64 -13.30 -5.41
CA PHE A 118 -0.97 -13.38 -3.99
C PHE A 118 -1.09 -14.83 -3.51
N ILE A 119 -1.66 -15.71 -4.33
CA ILE A 119 -1.83 -17.13 -4.00
C ILE A 119 -0.52 -17.91 -3.95
N ASP A 120 0.58 -17.41 -4.56
CA ASP A 120 1.89 -18.05 -4.52
C ASP A 120 2.69 -17.71 -3.24
N LEU A 121 2.20 -16.77 -2.45
CA LEU A 121 2.79 -16.41 -1.15
C LEU A 121 2.51 -17.48 -0.11
N THR A 122 3.45 -17.67 0.84
CA THR A 122 3.17 -18.47 2.03
C THR A 122 2.05 -17.84 2.85
N LYS A 123 1.35 -18.65 3.65
CA LYS A 123 0.26 -18.14 4.50
C LYS A 123 0.70 -17.02 5.44
N GLU A 124 1.92 -17.09 5.97
CA GLU A 124 2.49 -16.04 6.82
C GLU A 124 2.69 -14.74 6.05
N GLN A 125 3.17 -14.82 4.80
CA GLN A 125 3.32 -13.65 3.93
C GLN A 125 1.96 -13.07 3.52
N GLN A 126 0.97 -13.92 3.23
CA GLN A 126 -0.40 -13.46 2.94
C GLN A 126 -1.00 -12.71 4.14
N LEU A 127 -0.83 -13.24 5.35
CA LEU A 127 -1.29 -12.60 6.58
C LEU A 127 -0.56 -11.26 6.84
N ASP A 128 0.75 -11.17 6.54
CA ASP A 128 1.48 -9.89 6.62
C ASP A 128 0.90 -8.85 5.67
N VAL A 129 0.60 -9.25 4.42
CA VAL A 129 -0.02 -8.33 3.43
C VAL A 129 -1.42 -7.91 3.86
N ILE A 130 -2.24 -8.83 4.39
CA ILE A 130 -3.59 -8.55 4.89
C ILE A 130 -3.55 -7.58 6.09
N ALA A 131 -2.51 -7.69 6.93
CA ALA A 131 -2.34 -6.84 8.11
C ALA A 131 -1.88 -5.40 7.78
N ARG A 132 -1.48 -5.14 6.54
CA ARG A 132 -1.08 -3.79 6.09
C ARG A 132 -2.29 -2.86 6.03
N THR A 133 -2.02 -1.57 6.15
CA THR A 133 -3.08 -0.56 6.04
C THR A 133 -3.73 -0.62 4.66
N CYS A 134 -5.06 -0.70 4.66
CA CYS A 134 -5.89 -0.50 3.48
C CYS A 134 -6.71 0.77 3.69
N HIS A 135 -6.41 1.81 2.92
CA HIS A 135 -7.07 3.10 3.07
C HIS A 135 -8.51 3.02 2.57
N LYS A 136 -9.44 3.36 3.45
CA LYS A 136 -10.88 3.40 3.17
C LYS A 136 -11.39 4.82 2.91
N VAL A 137 -10.51 5.82 3.10
CA VAL A 137 -10.74 7.24 2.83
C VAL A 137 -9.48 7.88 2.25
N LEU A 138 -9.63 8.93 1.46
CA LEU A 138 -8.55 9.77 0.96
C LEU A 138 -7.91 10.61 2.05
#